data_7bb6454eafa2b035f2e7180dbeb64b68
#
_entry.id   7bb6454eafa2b035f2e7180dbeb64b68
#
_cell.length_a   1.000
_cell.length_b   1.000
_cell.length_c   1.000
_cell.angle_alpha   90.00
_cell.angle_beta   90.00
_cell.angle_gamma   90.00
#
_symmetry.space_group_name_H-M   'P 1'
#
loop_
_entity.id
_entity.type
_entity.pdbx_description
1 polymer ?
#
loop_
_entity_poly.entity_id
_entity_poly.type
_entity_poly.pdbx_seq_one_letter_code
_entity_poly.pdbx_strand_id
1 'polypeptide(L)'
;MKKIRIGTFNVNNLFERPKIMELEGFNQTGKAVLKDVSDLEALLENSSYTGSVGDEIVKILNKYFHELPSNPWFRINEIRERLFNIKQDGSGVALKAKGRGSWLGWVELLKQNTNEISIQNTARVVKAVDADILCVVEVDDRIALKRFNEYLLGKENIEYPHAMVIDGNDERGIDVGILTRYPIAYIKTHIDDTYKSTNGQTYKIFSRDCAEYTIDIGDGKFVHYLCNHLKSKGYGSITSSNAKRKRQANRIVQILQSYDLTKDLVVAAGDLNDTPGSIPLKNLMAVPNLIDVLKDVKPNWTYHTGNDQIDYLLVSQPIADNLKAVGIERRGIFKTGNAHFPEVTNKVTQASDHAAVFAEFEV
;
A
#
# COMPACT_ATOMS: atom_id res chain seq x y z
N MET A 1 3.87 28.96 -19.81
CA MET A 1 4.11 27.54 -19.46
C MET A 1 3.32 27.24 -18.20
N LYS A 2 2.61 26.12 -18.19
CA LYS A 2 1.79 25.69 -17.07
C LYS A 2 2.66 24.91 -16.08
N LYS A 3 2.55 25.23 -14.80
CA LYS A 3 3.24 24.48 -13.73
C LYS A 3 2.36 23.35 -13.26
N ILE A 4 2.95 22.17 -13.13
CA ILE A 4 2.31 20.96 -12.60
C ILE A 4 3.15 20.45 -11.44
N ARG A 5 2.52 20.26 -10.28
CA ARG A 5 3.15 19.63 -9.12
C ARG A 5 2.64 18.22 -8.95
N ILE A 6 3.54 17.28 -8.95
CA ILE A 6 3.28 15.85 -8.74
C ILE A 6 3.80 15.41 -7.38
N GLY A 7 3.19 14.37 -6.80
CA GLY A 7 3.64 13.87 -5.50
C GLY A 7 3.28 12.41 -5.25
N THR A 8 3.90 11.84 -4.22
CA THR A 8 3.55 10.54 -3.65
C THR A 8 3.62 10.60 -2.14
N PHE A 9 2.68 9.91 -1.48
CA PHE A 9 2.63 9.84 -0.03
C PHE A 9 2.05 8.50 0.44
N ASN A 10 2.83 7.73 1.18
CA ASN A 10 2.32 6.59 1.93
C ASN A 10 1.65 7.12 3.21
N VAL A 11 0.32 6.96 3.29
CA VAL A 11 -0.53 7.53 4.35
C VAL A 11 -0.71 6.59 5.55
N ASN A 12 0.02 5.48 5.58
CA ASN A 12 0.07 4.52 6.68
C ASN A 12 -1.31 4.00 7.08
N ASN A 13 -2.00 3.33 6.16
CA ASN A 13 -3.34 2.74 6.33
C ASN A 13 -4.41 3.78 6.72
N LEU A 14 -4.74 4.63 5.78
CA LEU A 14 -5.73 5.68 5.96
C LEU A 14 -7.08 5.07 6.37
N PHE A 15 -7.54 5.36 7.59
CA PHE A 15 -8.78 5.01 8.28
C PHE A 15 -8.91 3.60 8.89
N GLU A 16 -8.27 2.53 8.39
CA GLU A 16 -8.63 1.18 8.83
C GLU A 16 -7.42 0.25 9.06
N ARG A 17 -6.45 0.73 9.82
CA ARG A 17 -5.29 -0.09 10.18
C ARG A 17 -5.71 -1.32 10.99
N PRO A 18 -5.27 -2.54 10.62
CA PRO A 18 -5.47 -3.70 11.46
C PRO A 18 -4.88 -3.48 12.86
N LYS A 19 -5.69 -3.70 13.90
CA LYS A 19 -5.33 -3.49 15.31
C LYS A 19 -4.04 -4.20 15.72
N ILE A 20 -3.78 -5.37 15.14
CA ILE A 20 -2.57 -6.16 15.39
C ILE A 20 -1.28 -5.44 14.97
N MET A 21 -1.35 -4.46 14.07
CA MET A 21 -0.19 -3.70 13.61
C MET A 21 0.23 -2.57 14.57
N GLU A 22 -0.55 -2.31 15.64
CA GLU A 22 -0.20 -1.35 16.70
C GLU A 22 0.85 -1.83 17.69
N LEU A 23 1.10 -3.12 17.76
CA LEU A 23 2.07 -3.65 18.70
C LEU A 23 3.43 -2.99 18.49
N GLU A 24 3.97 -2.37 19.54
CA GLU A 24 5.25 -1.66 19.51
C GLU A 24 6.32 -2.49 18.78
N GLY A 25 6.82 -1.93 17.68
CA GLY A 25 7.84 -2.56 16.85
C GLY A 25 7.32 -3.72 15.98
N PHE A 26 5.99 -3.88 15.79
CA PHE A 26 5.42 -4.98 15.00
C PHE A 26 6.17 -6.29 15.29
N ASN A 27 6.07 -6.71 16.52
CA ASN A 27 6.85 -7.80 17.11
C ASN A 27 6.55 -9.16 16.44
N GLN A 28 7.28 -10.20 16.88
CA GLN A 28 7.07 -11.56 16.34
C GLN A 28 5.63 -12.05 16.50
N THR A 29 4.91 -11.63 17.56
CA THR A 29 3.51 -11.98 17.80
C THR A 29 2.59 -11.42 16.71
N GLY A 30 2.72 -10.14 16.36
CA GLY A 30 1.92 -9.53 15.30
C GLY A 30 2.14 -10.19 13.93
N LYS A 31 3.40 -10.51 13.61
CA LYS A 31 3.76 -11.24 12.38
C LYS A 31 3.18 -12.65 12.35
N ALA A 32 3.18 -13.34 13.50
CA ALA A 32 2.63 -14.69 13.61
C ALA A 32 1.11 -14.68 13.42
N VAL A 33 0.39 -13.74 14.05
CA VAL A 33 -1.08 -13.63 13.88
C VAL A 33 -1.46 -13.33 12.44
N LEU A 34 -0.79 -12.36 11.78
CA LEU A 34 -1.08 -12.05 10.38
C LEU A 34 -0.80 -13.23 9.45
N LYS A 35 0.29 -13.97 9.72
CA LYS A 35 0.58 -15.19 8.98
C LYS A 35 -0.50 -16.24 9.19
N ASP A 36 -0.93 -16.47 10.44
CA ASP A 36 -1.95 -17.45 10.77
C ASP A 36 -3.31 -17.07 10.13
N VAL A 37 -3.67 -15.78 10.08
CA VAL A 37 -4.88 -15.30 9.40
C VAL A 37 -4.79 -15.57 7.90
N SER A 38 -3.69 -15.18 7.26
CA SER A 38 -3.49 -15.42 5.82
C SER A 38 -3.47 -16.91 5.46
N ASP A 39 -2.80 -17.74 6.27
CA ASP A 39 -2.80 -19.19 6.09
C ASP A 39 -4.23 -19.77 6.25
N LEU A 40 -4.97 -19.28 7.25
CA LEU A 40 -6.36 -19.72 7.49
C LEU A 40 -7.28 -19.35 6.32
N GLU A 41 -7.21 -18.12 5.80
CA GLU A 41 -7.96 -17.68 4.63
C GLU A 41 -7.68 -18.58 3.42
N ALA A 42 -6.41 -18.84 3.12
CA ALA A 42 -6.02 -19.74 2.03
C ALA A 42 -6.53 -21.18 2.21
N LEU A 43 -6.50 -21.69 3.45
CA LEU A 43 -7.03 -23.03 3.75
C LEU A 43 -8.55 -23.11 3.62
N LEU A 44 -9.26 -22.03 3.99
CA LEU A 44 -10.73 -21.97 3.92
C LEU A 44 -11.28 -21.91 2.49
N GLU A 45 -10.48 -21.59 1.48
CA GLU A 45 -10.87 -21.62 0.08
C GLU A 45 -10.91 -23.05 -0.51
N ASN A 46 -10.42 -24.07 0.22
CA ASN A 46 -10.44 -25.44 -0.26
C ASN A 46 -11.86 -26.01 -0.34
N SER A 47 -12.15 -26.76 -1.40
CA SER A 47 -13.42 -27.44 -1.59
C SER A 47 -13.69 -28.55 -0.55
N SER A 48 -12.65 -29.05 0.10
CA SER A 48 -12.73 -30.06 1.17
C SER A 48 -11.77 -29.74 2.32
N TYR A 49 -12.26 -29.87 3.55
CA TYR A 49 -11.50 -29.69 4.79
C TYR A 49 -11.13 -31.04 5.43
N THR A 50 -10.92 -32.08 4.62
CA THR A 50 -10.48 -33.39 5.11
C THR A 50 -8.95 -33.53 5.10
N GLY A 51 -8.42 -34.41 5.93
CA GLY A 51 -6.98 -34.66 6.05
C GLY A 51 -6.18 -33.43 6.46
N SER A 52 -5.02 -33.21 5.86
CA SER A 52 -4.09 -32.15 6.24
C SER A 52 -4.67 -30.74 6.23
N VAL A 53 -5.60 -30.44 5.33
CA VAL A 53 -6.27 -29.13 5.28
C VAL A 53 -7.08 -28.90 6.54
N GLY A 54 -7.91 -29.86 6.94
CA GLY A 54 -8.70 -29.74 8.17
C GLY A 54 -7.83 -29.71 9.42
N ASP A 55 -6.77 -30.51 9.46
CA ASP A 55 -5.83 -30.55 10.60
C ASP A 55 -5.13 -29.20 10.79
N GLU A 56 -4.67 -28.54 9.73
CA GLU A 56 -4.05 -27.22 9.80
C GLU A 56 -5.06 -26.12 10.16
N ILE A 57 -6.31 -26.16 9.65
CA ILE A 57 -7.37 -25.25 10.09
C ILE A 57 -7.59 -25.38 11.60
N VAL A 58 -7.79 -26.60 12.12
CA VAL A 58 -7.98 -26.87 13.55
C VAL A 58 -6.78 -26.39 14.36
N LYS A 59 -5.58 -26.64 13.89
CA LYS A 59 -4.34 -26.23 14.54
C LYS A 59 -4.24 -24.71 14.67
N ILE A 60 -4.54 -23.95 13.61
CA ILE A 60 -4.56 -22.49 13.66
C ILE A 60 -5.66 -22.01 14.63
N LEU A 61 -6.89 -22.51 14.51
CA LEU A 61 -7.99 -22.12 15.39
C LEU A 61 -7.70 -22.41 16.86
N ASN A 62 -7.04 -23.52 17.17
CA ASN A 62 -6.69 -23.88 18.54
C ASN A 62 -5.62 -22.96 19.17
N LYS A 63 -4.81 -22.28 18.40
CA LYS A 63 -3.90 -21.25 18.94
C LYS A 63 -4.66 -20.10 19.61
N TYR A 64 -5.86 -19.80 19.09
CA TYR A 64 -6.70 -18.67 19.50
C TYR A 64 -7.98 -19.09 20.22
N PHE A 65 -8.17 -20.36 20.46
CA PHE A 65 -9.39 -20.95 20.97
C PHE A 65 -9.88 -20.32 22.28
N HIS A 66 -8.98 -20.03 23.24
CA HIS A 66 -9.34 -19.40 24.51
C HIS A 66 -9.81 -17.96 24.38
N GLU A 67 -9.53 -17.34 23.25
CA GLU A 67 -9.90 -15.96 22.94
C GLU A 67 -11.11 -15.90 22.00
N LEU A 68 -11.51 -17.03 21.38
CA LEU A 68 -12.70 -17.08 20.54
C LEU A 68 -13.98 -17.15 21.40
N PRO A 69 -15.06 -16.39 21.06
CA PRO A 69 -15.22 -15.54 19.89
C PRO A 69 -14.70 -14.10 20.05
N SER A 70 -14.10 -13.76 21.17
CA SER A 70 -13.67 -12.40 21.53
C SER A 70 -12.18 -12.13 21.25
N ASN A 71 -11.59 -12.83 20.26
CA ASN A 71 -10.20 -12.61 19.89
C ASN A 71 -9.95 -11.10 19.60
N PRO A 72 -8.89 -10.50 20.16
CA PRO A 72 -8.64 -9.07 20.03
C PRO A 72 -8.11 -8.66 18.64
N TRP A 73 -7.72 -9.62 17.77
CA TRP A 73 -7.00 -9.37 16.52
C TRP A 73 -7.80 -9.66 15.27
N PHE A 74 -8.63 -10.70 15.29
CA PHE A 74 -9.48 -11.10 14.17
C PHE A 74 -10.77 -11.75 14.66
N ARG A 75 -11.75 -11.86 13.79
CA ARG A 75 -12.97 -12.63 14.02
C ARG A 75 -13.28 -13.51 12.82
N ILE A 76 -14.06 -14.55 13.05
CA ILE A 76 -14.62 -15.39 12.01
C ILE A 76 -16.08 -15.02 11.86
N ASN A 77 -16.41 -14.42 10.72
CA ASN A 77 -17.78 -14.08 10.37
C ASN A 77 -18.47 -15.31 9.78
N GLU A 78 -19.60 -15.72 10.33
CA GLU A 78 -20.38 -16.87 9.89
C GLU A 78 -21.78 -16.39 9.46
N ILE A 79 -22.05 -16.37 8.16
CA ILE A 79 -23.34 -15.91 7.60
C ILE A 79 -24.31 -17.06 7.48
N ARG A 80 -23.85 -18.23 7.04
CA ARG A 80 -24.63 -19.43 6.90
C ARG A 80 -23.80 -20.63 7.33
N GLU A 81 -24.37 -21.47 8.21
CA GLU A 81 -23.70 -22.59 8.86
C GLU A 81 -22.46 -22.13 9.67
N ARG A 82 -21.92 -23.06 10.45
CA ARG A 82 -20.73 -22.81 11.26
C ARG A 82 -19.51 -23.46 10.68
N LEU A 83 -18.37 -22.83 10.78
CA LEU A 83 -17.06 -23.40 10.46
C LEU A 83 -16.68 -24.48 11.46
N PHE A 84 -16.85 -24.21 12.75
CA PHE A 84 -16.42 -25.10 13.84
C PHE A 84 -17.38 -25.04 15.05
N ASN A 85 -17.22 -25.99 15.95
CA ASN A 85 -17.80 -25.98 17.28
C ASN A 85 -16.68 -26.05 18.32
N ILE A 86 -16.89 -25.45 19.49
CA ILE A 86 -16.05 -25.69 20.66
C ILE A 86 -16.40 -27.08 21.22
N LYS A 87 -15.38 -27.89 21.49
CA LYS A 87 -15.58 -29.23 22.07
C LYS A 87 -16.17 -29.12 23.46
N GLN A 88 -17.03 -30.07 23.81
CA GLN A 88 -17.74 -30.07 25.10
C GLN A 88 -16.80 -30.13 26.31
N ASP A 89 -15.65 -30.79 26.16
CA ASP A 89 -14.62 -30.90 27.20
C ASP A 89 -13.72 -29.66 27.32
N GLY A 90 -13.97 -28.64 26.48
CA GLY A 90 -13.16 -27.42 26.48
C GLY A 90 -11.73 -27.59 25.94
N SER A 91 -11.40 -28.73 25.30
CA SER A 91 -10.03 -29.02 24.84
C SER A 91 -9.65 -28.36 23.50
N GLY A 92 -10.56 -27.57 22.90
CA GLY A 92 -10.31 -26.91 21.62
C GLY A 92 -11.53 -26.89 20.69
N VAL A 93 -11.28 -26.78 19.40
CA VAL A 93 -12.32 -26.73 18.36
C VAL A 93 -12.41 -28.04 17.57
N ALA A 94 -13.59 -28.28 17.01
CA ALA A 94 -13.83 -29.34 16.04
C ALA A 94 -14.51 -28.75 14.80
N LEU A 95 -13.98 -29.00 13.61
CA LEU A 95 -14.58 -28.54 12.36
C LEU A 95 -16.01 -29.09 12.23
N LYS A 96 -16.95 -28.22 11.89
CA LYS A 96 -18.31 -28.57 11.50
C LYS A 96 -18.43 -28.53 9.98
N ALA A 97 -17.83 -27.54 9.35
CA ALA A 97 -17.80 -27.41 7.90
C ALA A 97 -16.93 -28.50 7.27
N LYS A 98 -17.37 -28.98 6.08
CA LYS A 98 -16.68 -30.04 5.32
C LYS A 98 -15.86 -29.51 4.14
N GLY A 99 -15.93 -28.23 3.86
CA GLY A 99 -15.29 -27.55 2.78
C GLY A 99 -15.97 -26.20 2.49
N ARG A 100 -15.39 -25.38 1.60
CA ARG A 100 -15.86 -24.02 1.31
C ARG A 100 -17.35 -23.95 0.92
N GLY A 101 -17.87 -24.95 0.24
CA GLY A 101 -19.30 -25.03 -0.17
C GLY A 101 -20.28 -25.36 0.97
N SER A 102 -19.81 -25.82 2.14
CA SER A 102 -20.67 -26.26 3.23
C SER A 102 -20.96 -25.19 4.28
N TRP A 103 -20.35 -24.04 4.20
CA TRP A 103 -20.59 -22.87 5.04
C TRP A 103 -20.33 -21.58 4.24
N LEU A 104 -20.83 -20.44 4.76
CA LEU A 104 -20.58 -19.12 4.19
C LEU A 104 -20.08 -18.20 5.30
N GLY A 105 -18.86 -17.74 5.14
CA GLY A 105 -18.21 -16.83 6.09
C GLY A 105 -16.80 -16.49 5.64
N TRP A 106 -16.12 -15.66 6.43
CA TRP A 106 -14.75 -15.23 6.17
C TRP A 106 -14.04 -14.88 7.49
N VAL A 107 -12.72 -14.78 7.44
CA VAL A 107 -11.90 -14.23 8.53
C VAL A 107 -11.78 -12.73 8.30
N GLU A 108 -11.84 -11.94 9.36
CA GLU A 108 -11.72 -10.49 9.30
C GLU A 108 -10.76 -9.99 10.38
N LEU A 109 -9.70 -9.31 9.98
CA LEU A 109 -8.83 -8.61 10.92
C LEU A 109 -9.59 -7.46 11.59
N LEU A 110 -9.52 -7.40 12.93
CA LEU A 110 -10.13 -6.30 13.67
C LEU A 110 -9.33 -5.03 13.46
N LYS A 111 -10.05 -3.97 13.14
CA LYS A 111 -9.50 -2.66 12.83
C LYS A 111 -9.35 -1.83 14.09
N GLN A 112 -8.32 -0.98 14.10
CA GLN A 112 -8.07 -0.02 15.16
C GLN A 112 -8.99 1.19 14.98
N ASN A 113 -9.38 1.82 16.10
CA ASN A 113 -9.98 3.15 16.03
C ASN A 113 -8.93 4.14 15.54
N THR A 114 -9.21 4.81 14.46
CA THR A 114 -8.30 5.79 13.87
C THR A 114 -8.09 6.97 14.82
N ASN A 115 -6.84 7.38 15.01
CA ASN A 115 -6.53 8.57 15.77
C ASN A 115 -6.88 9.81 14.95
N GLU A 116 -7.84 10.60 15.41
CA GLU A 116 -8.32 11.80 14.70
C GLU A 116 -7.19 12.81 14.43
N ILE A 117 -6.26 12.99 15.38
CA ILE A 117 -5.12 13.89 15.22
C ILE A 117 -4.16 13.39 14.13
N SER A 118 -3.92 12.09 14.07
CA SER A 118 -3.09 11.47 13.03
C SER A 118 -3.65 11.74 11.63
N ILE A 119 -4.95 11.52 11.44
CA ILE A 119 -5.60 11.77 10.14
C ILE A 119 -5.59 13.25 9.78
N GLN A 120 -5.83 14.14 10.74
CA GLN A 120 -5.72 15.59 10.51
C GLN A 120 -4.28 15.97 10.12
N ASN A 121 -3.28 15.35 10.74
CA ASN A 121 -1.88 15.56 10.35
C ASN A 121 -1.58 15.02 8.95
N THR A 122 -2.20 13.91 8.54
CA THR A 122 -2.13 13.43 7.14
C THR A 122 -2.68 14.49 6.17
N ALA A 123 -3.82 15.11 6.49
CA ALA A 123 -4.36 16.20 5.69
C ALA A 123 -3.42 17.42 5.65
N ARG A 124 -2.73 17.76 6.76
CA ARG A 124 -1.72 18.83 6.80
C ARG A 124 -0.52 18.54 5.90
N VAL A 125 -0.05 17.29 5.84
CA VAL A 125 1.01 16.88 4.90
C VAL A 125 0.54 17.08 3.47
N VAL A 126 -0.63 16.59 3.11
CA VAL A 126 -1.20 16.75 1.75
C VAL A 126 -1.32 18.23 1.39
N LYS A 127 -1.80 19.08 2.32
CA LYS A 127 -1.87 20.53 2.14
C LYS A 127 -0.50 21.17 1.95
N ALA A 128 0.49 20.76 2.71
CA ALA A 128 1.84 21.32 2.61
C ALA A 128 2.54 20.93 1.31
N VAL A 129 2.29 19.74 0.81
CA VAL A 129 2.76 19.27 -0.50
C VAL A 129 2.06 19.99 -1.64
N ASP A 130 0.75 20.20 -1.53
CA ASP A 130 -0.10 20.92 -2.49
C ASP A 130 0.10 20.43 -3.94
N ALA A 131 0.14 19.10 -4.13
CA ALA A 131 0.32 18.49 -5.44
C ALA A 131 -0.94 18.62 -6.30
N ASP A 132 -0.79 18.79 -7.60
CA ASP A 132 -1.88 18.72 -8.57
C ASP A 132 -2.28 17.28 -8.86
N ILE A 133 -1.31 16.36 -8.79
CA ILE A 133 -1.48 14.91 -8.96
C ILE A 133 -0.71 14.23 -7.83
N LEU A 134 -1.40 13.50 -6.96
CA LEU A 134 -0.83 12.83 -5.78
C LEU A 134 -1.14 11.34 -5.81
N CYS A 135 -0.11 10.50 -5.93
CA CYS A 135 -0.21 9.07 -5.62
C CYS A 135 -0.34 8.89 -4.10
N VAL A 136 -1.39 8.23 -3.65
CA VAL A 136 -1.61 7.88 -2.24
C VAL A 136 -1.42 6.38 -2.08
N VAL A 137 -0.56 6.02 -1.14
CA VAL A 137 -0.20 4.63 -0.85
C VAL A 137 -0.70 4.26 0.54
N GLU A 138 -1.13 3.02 0.73
CA GLU A 138 -1.77 2.51 1.95
C GLU A 138 -3.12 3.16 2.22
N VAL A 139 -3.99 3.10 1.23
CA VAL A 139 -5.41 3.44 1.34
C VAL A 139 -6.22 2.16 1.37
N ASP A 140 -7.30 2.11 2.16
CA ASP A 140 -8.18 0.93 2.20
C ASP A 140 -8.96 0.74 0.90
N ASP A 141 -9.77 1.74 0.56
CA ASP A 141 -10.63 1.71 -0.61
C ASP A 141 -10.93 3.13 -1.14
N ARG A 142 -11.65 3.18 -2.24
CA ARG A 142 -12.06 4.45 -2.85
C ARG A 142 -13.01 5.25 -1.95
N ILE A 143 -13.84 4.61 -1.13
CA ILE A 143 -14.78 5.30 -0.23
C ILE A 143 -14.02 5.98 0.89
N ALA A 144 -13.02 5.31 1.47
CA ALA A 144 -12.14 5.87 2.49
C ALA A 144 -11.39 7.11 1.95
N LEU A 145 -10.76 6.98 0.76
CA LEU A 145 -10.06 8.10 0.12
C LEU A 145 -11.01 9.26 -0.20
N LYS A 146 -12.21 8.98 -0.69
CA LYS A 146 -13.23 10.00 -0.98
C LYS A 146 -13.66 10.74 0.29
N ARG A 147 -13.93 10.02 1.39
CA ARG A 147 -14.26 10.63 2.69
C ARG A 147 -13.13 11.50 3.23
N PHE A 148 -11.90 11.04 3.15
CA PHE A 148 -10.74 11.82 3.53
C PHE A 148 -10.66 13.12 2.71
N ASN A 149 -10.83 13.02 1.41
CA ASN A 149 -10.83 14.15 0.50
C ASN A 149 -11.94 15.16 0.82
N GLU A 150 -13.19 14.71 0.92
CA GLU A 150 -14.36 15.57 1.15
C GLU A 150 -14.36 16.20 2.56
N TYR A 151 -14.10 15.40 3.60
CA TYR A 151 -14.30 15.85 4.98
C TYR A 151 -13.05 16.47 5.62
N LEU A 152 -11.86 16.10 5.20
CA LEU A 152 -10.62 16.61 5.79
C LEU A 152 -9.90 17.56 4.84
N LEU A 153 -9.65 17.18 3.60
CA LEU A 153 -9.04 18.09 2.64
C LEU A 153 -9.99 19.24 2.25
N GLY A 154 -11.29 18.99 2.15
CA GLY A 154 -12.30 20.03 1.92
C GLY A 154 -12.32 21.09 3.02
N LYS A 155 -12.18 20.72 4.30
CA LYS A 155 -12.03 21.68 5.41
C LYS A 155 -10.78 22.55 5.30
N GLU A 156 -9.73 22.04 4.69
CA GLU A 156 -8.48 22.74 4.44
C GLU A 156 -8.50 23.55 3.12
N ASN A 157 -9.61 23.53 2.38
CA ASN A 157 -9.80 24.13 1.05
C ASN A 157 -8.84 23.60 -0.03
N ILE A 158 -8.52 22.31 0.04
CA ILE A 158 -7.63 21.62 -0.92
C ILE A 158 -8.26 20.35 -1.47
N GLU A 159 -9.58 20.24 -1.47
CA GLU A 159 -10.30 19.10 -2.04
C GLU A 159 -9.92 18.86 -3.51
N TYR A 160 -9.71 17.59 -3.85
CA TYR A 160 -9.42 17.16 -5.21
C TYR A 160 -10.73 16.77 -5.93
N PRO A 161 -10.98 17.28 -7.15
CA PRO A 161 -12.15 16.89 -7.93
C PRO A 161 -12.20 15.40 -8.27
N HIS A 162 -11.04 14.77 -8.34
CA HIS A 162 -10.94 13.37 -8.76
C HIS A 162 -10.16 12.55 -7.74
N ALA A 163 -10.78 11.47 -7.25
CA ALA A 163 -10.21 10.49 -6.34
C ALA A 163 -10.50 9.08 -6.84
N MET A 164 -9.47 8.24 -7.00
CA MET A 164 -9.62 6.86 -7.47
C MET A 164 -8.68 5.93 -6.71
N VAL A 165 -9.22 4.76 -6.36
CA VAL A 165 -8.50 3.59 -5.84
C VAL A 165 -9.02 2.39 -6.62
N ILE A 166 -8.14 1.45 -6.93
CA ILE A 166 -8.49 0.15 -7.52
C ILE A 166 -8.08 -0.90 -6.51
N ASP A 167 -9.04 -1.76 -6.12
CA ASP A 167 -8.76 -2.87 -5.22
C ASP A 167 -7.68 -3.78 -5.81
N GLY A 168 -6.64 -4.01 -5.02
CA GLY A 168 -5.53 -4.87 -5.37
C GLY A 168 -5.75 -6.33 -4.94
N ASN A 169 -4.65 -7.07 -4.87
CA ASN A 169 -4.63 -8.47 -4.43
C ASN A 169 -4.15 -8.62 -2.97
N ASP A 170 -4.14 -7.54 -2.18
CA ASP A 170 -3.72 -7.61 -0.77
C ASP A 170 -4.93 -7.89 0.11
N GLU A 171 -4.99 -9.09 0.68
CA GLU A 171 -6.08 -9.56 1.55
C GLU A 171 -6.30 -8.67 2.79
N ARG A 172 -5.34 -7.79 3.11
CA ARG A 172 -5.46 -6.83 4.21
C ARG A 172 -6.23 -5.55 3.82
N GLY A 173 -6.64 -5.41 2.53
CA GLY A 173 -7.29 -4.21 2.02
C GLY A 173 -6.36 -2.99 2.02
N ILE A 174 -5.09 -3.17 1.61
CA ILE A 174 -4.11 -2.08 1.51
C ILE A 174 -3.83 -1.83 0.04
N ASP A 175 -4.26 -0.68 -0.45
CA ASP A 175 -4.23 -0.36 -1.86
C ASP A 175 -3.44 0.91 -2.20
N VAL A 176 -3.38 1.21 -3.49
CA VAL A 176 -2.82 2.44 -4.03
C VAL A 176 -3.91 3.23 -4.72
N GLY A 177 -3.87 4.54 -4.55
CA GLY A 177 -4.84 5.45 -5.13
C GLY A 177 -4.20 6.70 -5.70
N ILE A 178 -5.06 7.55 -6.28
CA ILE A 178 -4.66 8.84 -6.82
C ILE A 178 -5.69 9.91 -6.43
N LEU A 179 -5.16 11.08 -6.07
CA LEU A 179 -5.91 12.33 -5.97
C LEU A 179 -5.41 13.26 -7.07
N THR A 180 -6.30 13.85 -7.85
CA THR A 180 -5.89 14.76 -8.91
C THR A 180 -6.87 15.91 -9.11
N ARG A 181 -6.31 17.11 -9.42
CA ARG A 181 -7.06 18.30 -9.82
C ARG A 181 -7.48 18.25 -11.29
N TYR A 182 -6.89 17.33 -12.06
CA TYR A 182 -7.14 17.15 -13.46
C TYR A 182 -7.96 15.91 -13.76
N PRO A 183 -8.76 15.89 -14.85
CA PRO A 183 -9.54 14.73 -15.22
C PRO A 183 -8.68 13.49 -15.47
N ILE A 184 -9.17 12.33 -15.00
CA ILE A 184 -8.62 11.03 -15.33
C ILE A 184 -9.23 10.59 -16.67
N ALA A 185 -8.44 10.63 -17.75
CA ALA A 185 -8.89 10.26 -19.08
C ALA A 185 -8.94 8.73 -19.28
N TYR A 186 -8.01 8.00 -18.67
CA TYR A 186 -7.93 6.56 -18.81
C TYR A 186 -7.29 5.91 -17.57
N ILE A 187 -7.73 4.69 -17.28
CA ILE A 187 -7.21 3.87 -16.17
C ILE A 187 -6.89 2.48 -16.69
N LYS A 188 -5.73 1.94 -16.31
CA LYS A 188 -5.35 0.57 -16.59
C LYS A 188 -4.81 -0.08 -15.33
N THR A 189 -5.32 -1.26 -15.02
CA THR A 189 -4.92 -2.07 -13.88
C THR A 189 -3.97 -3.19 -14.29
N HIS A 190 -3.14 -3.63 -13.37
CA HIS A 190 -2.22 -4.76 -13.50
C HIS A 190 -2.44 -5.82 -12.41
N ILE A 191 -3.60 -5.80 -11.73
CA ILE A 191 -3.95 -6.77 -10.68
C ILE A 191 -3.97 -8.21 -11.21
N ASP A 192 -4.24 -8.40 -12.51
CA ASP A 192 -4.33 -9.72 -13.15
C ASP A 192 -3.00 -10.18 -13.77
N ASP A 193 -1.95 -9.37 -13.69
CA ASP A 193 -0.63 -9.78 -14.16
C ASP A 193 -0.08 -10.96 -13.36
N THR A 194 0.34 -12.00 -14.07
CA THR A 194 0.77 -13.26 -13.47
C THR A 194 2.16 -13.70 -13.94
N TYR A 195 2.76 -14.61 -13.19
CA TYR A 195 3.95 -15.34 -13.60
C TYR A 195 3.81 -16.83 -13.27
N LYS A 196 4.50 -17.67 -14.03
CA LYS A 196 4.64 -19.09 -13.73
C LYS A 196 5.88 -19.32 -12.89
N SER A 197 5.73 -20.02 -11.78
CA SER A 197 6.86 -20.45 -10.95
C SER A 197 7.53 -21.71 -11.54
N THR A 198 8.67 -22.11 -10.97
CA THR A 198 9.43 -23.28 -11.41
C THR A 198 8.66 -24.61 -11.26
N ASN A 199 7.67 -24.66 -10.35
CA ASN A 199 6.78 -25.81 -10.19
C ASN A 199 5.56 -25.79 -11.14
N GLY A 200 5.48 -24.80 -12.07
CA GLY A 200 4.41 -24.66 -13.05
C GLY A 200 3.17 -23.94 -12.54
N GLN A 201 3.08 -23.60 -11.25
CA GLN A 201 1.95 -22.85 -10.70
C GLN A 201 1.98 -21.38 -11.13
N THR A 202 0.79 -20.81 -11.33
CA THR A 202 0.60 -19.40 -11.71
C THR A 202 0.30 -18.57 -10.46
N TYR A 203 1.00 -17.44 -10.31
CA TYR A 203 0.84 -16.51 -9.20
C TYR A 203 0.70 -15.07 -9.69
N LYS A 204 -0.01 -14.23 -8.95
CA LYS A 204 -0.09 -12.79 -9.18
C LYS A 204 1.27 -12.12 -8.95
N ILE A 205 1.64 -11.18 -9.82
CA ILE A 205 2.86 -10.39 -9.69
C ILE A 205 2.70 -9.35 -8.60
N PHE A 206 1.64 -8.55 -8.69
CA PHE A 206 1.36 -7.47 -7.75
C PHE A 206 0.46 -7.95 -6.60
N SER A 207 0.79 -7.56 -5.36
CA SER A 207 -0.10 -7.67 -4.21
C SER A 207 -1.07 -6.49 -4.15
N ARG A 208 -0.56 -5.28 -4.34
CA ARG A 208 -1.29 -4.05 -4.64
C ARG A 208 -1.09 -3.78 -6.11
N ASP A 209 -1.95 -3.04 -6.72
CA ASP A 209 -1.83 -2.76 -8.15
C ASP A 209 -0.56 -1.96 -8.50
N CYS A 210 -0.17 -1.97 -9.78
CA CYS A 210 0.59 -0.92 -10.44
C CYS A 210 -0.40 -0.15 -11.31
N ALA A 211 -1.26 0.64 -10.69
CA ALA A 211 -2.35 1.33 -11.38
C ALA A 211 -1.82 2.45 -12.28
N GLU A 212 -2.10 2.35 -13.59
CA GLU A 212 -1.78 3.38 -14.57
C GLU A 212 -2.97 4.35 -14.73
N TYR A 213 -2.72 5.64 -14.48
CA TYR A 213 -3.68 6.71 -14.70
C TYR A 213 -3.17 7.65 -15.79
N THR A 214 -3.96 7.85 -16.84
CA THR A 214 -3.70 8.89 -17.84
C THR A 214 -4.49 10.14 -17.43
N ILE A 215 -3.78 11.19 -17.05
CA ILE A 215 -4.33 12.44 -16.54
C ILE A 215 -4.28 13.50 -17.64
N ASP A 216 -5.43 14.04 -17.98
CA ASP A 216 -5.54 15.12 -18.97
C ASP A 216 -5.22 16.46 -18.31
N ILE A 217 -4.05 16.99 -18.58
CA ILE A 217 -3.61 18.28 -18.05
C ILE A 217 -3.98 19.48 -18.95
N GLY A 218 -4.80 19.24 -19.99
CA GLY A 218 -5.23 20.25 -20.94
C GLY A 218 -4.28 20.41 -22.12
N ASP A 219 -4.71 21.17 -23.14
CA ASP A 219 -3.96 21.47 -24.36
C ASP A 219 -3.48 20.22 -25.12
N GLY A 220 -4.23 19.12 -25.01
CA GLY A 220 -3.90 17.82 -25.62
C GLY A 220 -2.69 17.12 -24.98
N LYS A 221 -2.28 17.53 -23.79
CA LYS A 221 -1.17 16.94 -23.04
C LYS A 221 -1.69 16.01 -21.94
N PHE A 222 -0.99 14.91 -21.75
CA PHE A 222 -1.31 13.89 -20.76
C PHE A 222 -0.11 13.58 -19.88
N VAL A 223 -0.36 13.34 -18.59
CA VAL A 223 0.62 12.75 -17.68
C VAL A 223 0.19 11.30 -17.41
N HIS A 224 1.07 10.35 -17.71
CA HIS A 224 0.87 8.94 -17.40
C HIS A 224 1.46 8.64 -16.03
N TYR A 225 0.62 8.32 -15.06
CA TYR A 225 1.00 8.17 -13.66
C TYR A 225 0.83 6.72 -13.21
N LEU A 226 1.92 6.03 -12.88
CA LEU A 226 1.95 4.66 -12.41
C LEU A 226 2.08 4.67 -10.88
N CYS A 227 1.00 4.36 -10.17
CA CYS A 227 0.99 4.29 -8.71
C CYS A 227 1.40 2.89 -8.23
N ASN A 228 2.37 2.82 -7.30
CA ASN A 228 2.98 1.57 -6.88
C ASN A 228 3.10 1.44 -5.37
N HIS A 229 2.92 0.22 -4.86
CA HIS A 229 3.32 -0.17 -3.52
C HIS A 229 3.91 -1.58 -3.58
N LEU A 230 5.24 -1.69 -3.60
CA LEU A 230 5.90 -2.97 -3.76
C LEU A 230 5.94 -3.76 -2.45
N LYS A 231 6.33 -5.03 -2.54
CA LYS A 231 6.39 -5.95 -1.41
C LYS A 231 7.30 -5.43 -0.30
N SER A 232 6.75 -5.23 0.90
CA SER A 232 7.50 -4.79 2.08
C SER A 232 8.55 -5.82 2.54
N LYS A 233 9.56 -5.35 3.28
CA LYS A 233 10.58 -6.20 3.92
C LYS A 233 10.04 -6.96 5.13
N GLY A 234 8.92 -6.52 5.71
CA GLY A 234 8.40 -6.98 7.00
C GLY A 234 7.75 -8.36 7.02
N TYR A 235 7.34 -8.90 5.86
CA TYR A 235 6.56 -10.14 5.78
C TYR A 235 7.24 -11.20 4.92
N GLY A 236 7.34 -12.40 5.47
CA GLY A 236 8.02 -13.54 4.84
C GLY A 236 9.53 -13.52 5.04
N SER A 237 10.25 -14.45 4.39
CA SER A 237 11.71 -14.44 4.41
C SER A 237 12.26 -13.28 3.57
N ILE A 238 13.45 -12.80 3.93
CA ILE A 238 14.15 -11.76 3.17
C ILE A 238 14.30 -12.17 1.70
N THR A 239 14.66 -13.43 1.45
CA THR A 239 14.83 -13.98 0.10
C THR A 239 13.55 -13.95 -0.70
N SER A 240 12.41 -14.41 -0.13
CA SER A 240 11.12 -14.44 -0.82
C SER A 240 10.58 -13.03 -1.07
N SER A 241 10.71 -12.13 -0.10
CA SER A 241 10.30 -10.73 -0.22
C SER A 241 11.11 -9.99 -1.28
N ASN A 242 12.43 -10.18 -1.31
CA ASN A 242 13.30 -9.60 -2.34
C ASN A 242 12.98 -10.17 -3.74
N ALA A 243 12.73 -11.47 -3.85
CA ALA A 243 12.36 -12.08 -5.12
C ALA A 243 11.04 -11.55 -5.67
N LYS A 244 10.01 -11.38 -4.79
CA LYS A 244 8.71 -10.80 -5.16
C LYS A 244 8.88 -9.33 -5.58
N ARG A 245 9.57 -8.51 -4.79
CA ARG A 245 9.82 -7.09 -5.08
C ARG A 245 10.59 -6.91 -6.40
N LYS A 246 11.63 -7.72 -6.65
CA LYS A 246 12.37 -7.73 -7.92
C LYS A 246 11.46 -8.04 -9.11
N ARG A 247 10.53 -8.99 -8.96
CA ARG A 247 9.58 -9.34 -10.02
C ARG A 247 8.62 -8.19 -10.30
N GLN A 248 8.10 -7.54 -9.26
CA GLN A 248 7.25 -6.36 -9.37
C GLN A 248 7.99 -5.21 -10.07
N ALA A 249 9.21 -4.89 -9.64
CA ALA A 249 10.04 -3.86 -10.27
C ALA A 249 10.33 -4.16 -11.75
N ASN A 250 10.64 -5.43 -12.09
CA ASN A 250 10.83 -5.84 -13.49
C ASN A 250 9.54 -5.72 -14.32
N ARG A 251 8.36 -5.94 -13.72
CA ARG A 251 7.09 -5.74 -14.41
C ARG A 251 6.83 -4.26 -14.70
N ILE A 252 7.16 -3.37 -13.76
CA ILE A 252 7.12 -1.92 -14.01
C ILE A 252 8.02 -1.54 -15.19
N VAL A 253 9.24 -2.10 -15.27
CA VAL A 253 10.13 -1.90 -16.44
C VAL A 253 9.44 -2.29 -17.75
N GLN A 254 8.75 -3.44 -17.78
CA GLN A 254 8.02 -3.89 -18.97
C GLN A 254 6.85 -2.96 -19.33
N ILE A 255 6.12 -2.46 -18.31
CA ILE A 255 5.04 -1.48 -18.52
C ILE A 255 5.61 -0.19 -19.11
N LEU A 256 6.72 0.31 -18.58
CA LEU A 256 7.38 1.52 -19.06
C LEU A 256 7.86 1.42 -20.51
N GLN A 257 8.11 0.22 -21.04
CA GLN A 257 8.45 0.01 -22.45
C GLN A 257 7.30 0.36 -23.43
N SER A 258 6.07 0.53 -22.95
CA SER A 258 4.95 1.00 -23.79
C SER A 258 4.92 2.52 -24.00
N TYR A 259 5.82 3.25 -23.35
CA TYR A 259 5.95 4.71 -23.42
C TYR A 259 7.27 5.13 -24.08
N ASP A 260 7.26 6.27 -24.79
CA ASP A 260 8.48 6.94 -25.23
C ASP A 260 8.96 7.90 -24.13
N LEU A 261 9.84 7.40 -23.24
CA LEU A 261 10.33 8.19 -22.10
C LEU A 261 11.16 9.44 -22.52
N THR A 262 11.43 9.62 -23.80
CA THR A 262 12.05 10.86 -24.32
C THR A 262 11.02 11.92 -24.74
N LYS A 263 9.72 11.56 -24.82
CA LYS A 263 8.63 12.44 -25.28
C LYS A 263 7.43 12.49 -24.36
N ASP A 264 7.03 11.32 -23.82
CA ASP A 264 5.84 11.20 -23.00
C ASP A 264 6.10 11.70 -21.57
N LEU A 265 5.11 12.35 -20.95
CA LEU A 265 5.18 12.74 -19.55
C LEU A 265 4.78 11.53 -18.68
N VAL A 266 5.76 10.76 -18.22
CA VAL A 266 5.54 9.54 -17.46
C VAL A 266 6.10 9.69 -16.05
N VAL A 267 5.33 9.23 -15.05
CA VAL A 267 5.72 9.20 -13.65
C VAL A 267 5.46 7.80 -13.09
N ALA A 268 6.50 7.14 -12.57
CA ALA A 268 6.35 5.94 -11.75
C ALA A 268 6.61 6.32 -10.29
N ALA A 269 5.56 6.29 -9.47
CA ALA A 269 5.56 6.82 -8.12
C ALA A 269 5.13 5.79 -7.09
N GLY A 270 5.48 6.02 -5.84
CA GLY A 270 4.99 5.26 -4.70
C GLY A 270 6.08 4.74 -3.77
N ASP A 271 5.68 3.88 -2.84
CA ASP A 271 6.56 3.16 -1.93
C ASP A 271 7.10 1.90 -2.61
N LEU A 272 8.36 1.95 -3.02
CA LEU A 272 9.03 0.78 -3.64
C LEU A 272 9.65 -0.17 -2.60
N ASN A 273 9.55 0.16 -1.30
CA ASN A 273 9.95 -0.68 -0.16
C ASN A 273 11.41 -1.15 -0.20
N ASP A 274 12.28 -0.42 -0.93
CA ASP A 274 13.72 -0.69 -0.96
C ASP A 274 14.52 0.54 -1.37
N THR A 275 15.83 0.52 -1.13
CA THR A 275 16.74 1.62 -1.42
C THR A 275 17.19 1.63 -2.90
N PRO A 276 17.63 2.79 -3.45
CA PRO A 276 18.00 2.91 -4.87
C PRO A 276 19.09 1.93 -5.32
N GLY A 277 20.04 1.61 -4.44
CA GLY A 277 21.14 0.67 -4.72
C GLY A 277 20.80 -0.81 -4.53
N SER A 278 19.56 -1.15 -4.18
CA SER A 278 19.17 -2.53 -3.87
C SER A 278 19.09 -3.42 -5.12
N ILE A 279 19.38 -4.72 -4.93
CA ILE A 279 19.26 -5.71 -6.01
C ILE A 279 17.84 -5.79 -6.60
N PRO A 280 16.75 -5.75 -5.79
CA PRO A 280 15.39 -5.77 -6.33
C PRO A 280 15.08 -4.63 -7.29
N LEU A 281 15.55 -3.42 -7.02
CA LEU A 281 15.25 -2.23 -7.82
C LEU A 281 16.26 -1.96 -8.95
N LYS A 282 17.35 -2.69 -9.02
CA LYS A 282 18.47 -2.42 -9.94
C LYS A 282 18.04 -2.20 -11.40
N ASN A 283 17.15 -3.05 -11.92
CA ASN A 283 16.71 -2.94 -13.31
C ASN A 283 15.79 -1.72 -13.53
N LEU A 284 14.94 -1.40 -12.56
CA LEU A 284 14.07 -0.22 -12.62
C LEU A 284 14.89 1.07 -12.57
N MET A 285 15.86 1.15 -11.66
CA MET A 285 16.76 2.31 -11.54
C MET A 285 17.70 2.49 -12.74
N ALA A 286 17.86 1.46 -13.56
CA ALA A 286 18.71 1.48 -14.76
C ALA A 286 17.93 1.76 -16.06
N VAL A 287 16.61 2.02 -15.99
CA VAL A 287 15.80 2.34 -17.19
C VAL A 287 16.29 3.66 -17.78
N PRO A 288 16.70 3.69 -19.06
CA PRO A 288 17.13 4.93 -19.71
C PRO A 288 16.00 5.97 -19.72
N ASN A 289 16.34 7.25 -19.53
CA ASN A 289 15.42 8.37 -19.52
C ASN A 289 14.31 8.31 -18.45
N LEU A 290 14.53 7.48 -17.40
CA LEU A 290 13.74 7.46 -16.19
C LEU A 290 14.61 7.97 -15.04
N ILE A 291 14.27 9.10 -14.46
CA ILE A 291 15.10 9.84 -13.51
C ILE A 291 14.45 9.85 -12.15
N ASP A 292 15.16 9.44 -11.10
CA ASP A 292 14.75 9.66 -9.72
C ASP A 292 14.94 11.14 -9.36
N VAL A 293 13.84 11.83 -9.03
CA VAL A 293 13.87 13.25 -8.68
C VAL A 293 14.70 13.53 -7.41
N LEU A 294 14.88 12.53 -6.54
CA LEU A 294 15.63 12.65 -5.29
C LEU A 294 17.12 12.32 -5.41
N LYS A 295 17.62 11.92 -6.59
CA LYS A 295 19.02 11.46 -6.77
C LYS A 295 20.07 12.45 -6.23
N ASP A 296 19.80 13.74 -6.38
CA ASP A 296 20.72 14.82 -5.97
C ASP A 296 20.26 15.57 -4.71
N VAL A 297 19.15 15.17 -4.09
CA VAL A 297 18.60 15.76 -2.87
C VAL A 297 19.30 15.15 -1.65
N LYS A 298 19.78 15.98 -0.73
CA LYS A 298 20.40 15.52 0.52
C LYS A 298 19.89 16.33 1.72
N PRO A 299 19.47 15.69 2.81
CA PRO A 299 19.22 14.24 2.96
C PRO A 299 17.97 13.81 2.17
N ASN A 300 17.99 12.59 1.59
CA ASN A 300 16.91 12.06 0.76
C ASN A 300 16.05 10.98 1.45
N TRP A 301 16.19 10.78 2.76
CA TRP A 301 15.38 9.79 3.48
C TRP A 301 13.88 10.13 3.45
N THR A 302 13.07 9.11 3.27
CA THR A 302 11.61 9.20 3.24
C THR A 302 10.93 8.34 4.30
N TYR A 303 11.68 7.50 5.01
CA TYR A 303 11.16 6.59 6.04
C TYR A 303 11.81 6.84 7.41
N HIS A 304 11.01 6.79 8.49
CA HIS A 304 11.41 7.27 9.81
C HIS A 304 12.51 6.45 10.51
N THR A 305 12.57 5.12 10.26
CA THR A 305 13.48 4.22 11.00
C THR A 305 14.94 4.30 10.58
N GLY A 306 15.21 4.90 9.43
CA GLY A 306 16.55 4.96 8.88
C GLY A 306 16.84 6.32 8.23
N ASN A 307 17.90 6.31 7.43
CA ASN A 307 18.21 7.41 6.52
C ASN A 307 17.93 6.98 5.07
N ASP A 308 16.97 6.07 4.89
CA ASP A 308 16.71 5.41 3.62
C ASP A 308 15.62 6.13 2.83
N GLN A 309 15.85 6.29 1.54
CA GLN A 309 14.83 6.57 0.55
C GLN A 309 14.15 5.26 0.17
N ILE A 310 12.82 5.17 0.34
CA ILE A 310 12.00 4.04 -0.12
C ILE A 310 10.75 4.49 -0.89
N ASP A 311 10.44 5.79 -0.83
CA ASP A 311 9.38 6.44 -1.61
C ASP A 311 10.00 7.19 -2.79
N TYR A 312 9.40 7.05 -3.98
CA TYR A 312 9.98 7.51 -5.23
C TYR A 312 9.01 8.30 -6.10
N LEU A 313 9.57 9.29 -6.79
CA LEU A 313 9.04 9.87 -8.02
C LEU A 313 10.10 9.65 -9.11
N LEU A 314 9.89 8.62 -9.93
CA LEU A 314 10.70 8.33 -11.10
C LEU A 314 10.01 8.98 -12.31
N VAL A 315 10.67 9.91 -12.96
CA VAL A 315 10.05 10.74 -14.01
C VAL A 315 10.78 10.55 -15.34
N SER A 316 10.02 10.64 -16.43
CA SER A 316 10.58 10.63 -17.79
C SER A 316 11.43 11.87 -18.08
N GLN A 317 12.28 11.80 -19.12
CA GLN A 317 13.21 12.87 -19.49
C GLN A 317 12.52 14.24 -19.69
N PRO A 318 11.36 14.36 -20.38
CA PRO A 318 10.70 15.67 -20.55
C PRO A 318 10.29 16.32 -19.23
N ILE A 319 9.88 15.53 -18.23
CA ILE A 319 9.60 16.06 -16.88
C ILE A 319 10.89 16.47 -16.20
N ALA A 320 11.94 15.61 -16.26
CA ALA A 320 13.22 15.87 -15.62
C ALA A 320 13.90 17.14 -16.14
N ASP A 321 13.86 17.37 -17.43
CA ASP A 321 14.46 18.56 -18.08
C ASP A 321 13.74 19.87 -17.70
N ASN A 322 12.49 19.78 -17.28
CA ASN A 322 11.65 20.92 -16.95
C ASN A 322 11.36 21.05 -15.43
N LEU A 323 12.06 20.31 -14.59
CA LEU A 323 11.94 20.41 -13.13
C LEU A 323 12.27 21.83 -12.63
N LYS A 324 11.41 22.36 -11.76
CA LYS A 324 11.56 23.67 -11.10
C LYS A 324 11.80 23.54 -9.60
N ALA A 325 11.17 22.54 -8.97
CA ALA A 325 11.34 22.28 -7.55
C ALA A 325 11.21 20.78 -7.28
N VAL A 326 11.95 20.32 -6.27
CA VAL A 326 11.84 18.97 -5.70
C VAL A 326 11.90 19.09 -4.19
N GLY A 327 11.08 18.36 -3.47
CA GLY A 327 11.08 18.39 -2.02
C GLY A 327 10.55 17.13 -1.37
N ILE A 328 10.78 17.08 -0.05
CA ILE A 328 10.32 16.01 0.82
C ILE A 328 9.65 16.67 2.03
N GLU A 329 8.36 16.43 2.23
CA GLU A 329 7.62 16.91 3.38
C GLU A 329 7.71 15.90 4.53
N ARG A 330 8.45 16.23 5.56
CA ARG A 330 8.76 15.36 6.71
C ARG A 330 8.03 15.74 7.98
N ARG A 331 7.43 16.94 8.05
CA ARG A 331 6.83 17.46 9.29
C ARG A 331 5.69 16.63 9.84
N GLY A 332 5.13 15.72 9.03
CA GLY A 332 4.15 14.73 9.47
C GLY A 332 4.72 13.53 10.23
N ILE A 333 6.05 13.31 10.18
CA ILE A 333 6.73 12.19 10.86
C ILE A 333 7.19 12.63 12.24
N PHE A 334 6.93 11.80 13.28
CA PHE A 334 7.52 12.00 14.59
C PHE A 334 8.93 11.40 14.64
N LYS A 335 9.96 12.26 14.56
CA LYS A 335 11.37 11.87 14.67
C LYS A 335 12.13 12.90 15.49
N THR A 336 12.70 12.47 16.63
CA THR A 336 13.47 13.36 17.52
C THR A 336 14.56 14.12 16.75
N GLY A 337 14.63 15.41 16.98
CA GLY A 337 15.61 16.29 16.32
C GLY A 337 15.20 16.82 14.95
N ASN A 338 14.01 16.46 14.45
CA ASN A 338 13.45 17.03 13.22
C ASN A 338 12.30 18.00 13.52
N ALA A 339 12.04 18.91 12.60
CA ALA A 339 10.86 19.77 12.67
C ALA A 339 9.58 18.95 12.43
N HIS A 340 8.54 19.22 13.20
CA HIS A 340 7.21 18.60 13.08
C HIS A 340 6.14 19.68 12.97
N PHE A 341 4.94 19.29 12.48
CA PHE A 341 3.76 20.09 12.76
C PHE A 341 3.51 20.12 14.27
N PRO A 342 2.98 21.23 14.83
CA PRO A 342 2.78 21.36 16.29
C PRO A 342 1.98 20.22 16.91
N GLU A 343 1.05 19.64 16.15
CA GLU A 343 0.16 18.56 16.60
C GLU A 343 0.81 17.16 16.51
N VAL A 344 1.95 17.03 15.85
CA VAL A 344 2.75 15.80 15.81
C VAL A 344 3.64 15.73 17.05
N THR A 345 3.10 15.20 18.14
CA THR A 345 3.78 15.17 19.46
C THR A 345 4.41 13.82 19.79
N ASN A 346 3.99 12.76 19.11
CA ASN A 346 4.47 11.40 19.30
C ASN A 346 4.12 10.51 18.09
N LYS A 347 4.49 9.21 18.14
CA LYS A 347 4.19 8.25 17.06
C LYS A 347 2.70 7.99 16.82
N VAL A 348 1.86 8.19 17.84
CA VAL A 348 0.40 7.96 17.70
C VAL A 348 -0.26 9.13 16.97
N THR A 349 0.29 10.35 17.11
CA THR A 349 -0.22 11.56 16.48
C THR A 349 0.45 11.88 15.14
N GLN A 350 1.49 11.14 14.73
CA GLN A 350 2.13 11.36 13.44
C GLN A 350 1.18 11.08 12.27
N ALA A 351 1.38 11.77 11.16
CA ALA A 351 0.61 11.58 9.93
C ALA A 351 0.88 10.21 9.29
N SER A 352 2.15 9.85 9.26
CA SER A 352 2.67 8.61 8.71
C SER A 352 4.08 8.38 9.25
N ASP A 353 4.62 7.19 9.10
CA ASP A 353 6.04 6.89 9.25
C ASP A 353 6.83 7.12 7.94
N HIS A 354 6.15 7.53 6.88
CA HIS A 354 6.70 7.98 5.62
C HIS A 354 6.59 9.49 5.43
N ALA A 355 7.51 10.07 4.69
CA ALA A 355 7.46 11.44 4.20
C ALA A 355 6.83 11.50 2.81
N ALA A 356 6.12 12.56 2.50
CA ALA A 356 5.65 12.79 1.15
C ALA A 356 6.77 13.36 0.27
N VAL A 357 6.90 12.84 -0.95
CA VAL A 357 7.84 13.34 -1.97
C VAL A 357 7.06 14.13 -3.01
N PHE A 358 7.58 15.27 -3.44
CA PHE A 358 6.96 16.06 -4.50
C PHE A 358 7.98 16.67 -5.44
N ALA A 359 7.52 16.95 -6.67
CA ALA A 359 8.27 17.67 -7.68
C ALA A 359 7.35 18.60 -8.46
N GLU A 360 7.85 19.75 -8.89
CA GLU A 360 7.16 20.70 -9.75
C GLU A 360 7.90 20.83 -11.08
N PHE A 361 7.18 20.80 -12.19
CA PHE A 361 7.74 20.97 -13.53
C PHE A 361 6.85 21.87 -14.40
N GLU A 362 7.41 22.38 -15.47
CA GLU A 362 6.67 23.19 -16.46
C GLU A 362 6.41 22.39 -17.74
N VAL A 363 5.22 22.61 -18.34
CA VAL A 363 4.79 22.03 -19.63
C VAL A 363 4.31 23.10 -20.59
#